data_163839dbcb93294ae90467d786d06a7f
#
_entry.id   163839dbcb93294ae90467d786d06a7f
#
_cell.length_a   1.000
_cell.length_b   1.000
_cell.length_c   1.000
_cell.angle_alpha   90.00
_cell.angle_beta   90.00
_cell.angle_gamma   90.00
#
_symmetry.space_group_name_H-M   'P 1'
#
loop_
_entity.id
_entity.type
_entity.pdbx_description
1 polymer ?
#
loop_
_entity_poly.entity_id
_entity_poly.type
_entity_poly.pdbx_seq_one_letter_code
_entity_poly.pdbx_strand_id
1 'polypeptide(L)'
;MRSSLILFFLSATSFLFAQPSRVPEIQYQSVPDFLKLPPDLYLGEVAGVAVNSKRHVFVFSRGNSTGPAYGASAAQLLEFDADGRFLREIGHNLYAWSFAHTVKVDKEDNLWVTDKGSDMVIKFNREGRVAMVFGRKQEASDEGTAPLKHPKPPLPPVDGMFRQVTDVAWDAAGNTYISDGYINSRIAKVDKNGNWLKSWGEAGDQPGQFSTPHSIALDAAGNVYVADRGNRRIQVFDGDGKFLRQITIDVPVDPNARPAIGNKPNLSASDGPVTGNQTMAPGAPWAICITPPPNQVMYSSDGYPGRIYKLTLDGKVLGVLGESGKQLKQFGWIHEIACPSENEIYVGELLNWRVQKLILEPSH
;
A
#
# COMPACT_ATOMS: atom_id res chain seq x y z
N MET A 1 -32.64 -15.19 -75.36
CA MET A 1 -32.51 -15.35 -73.92
C MET A 1 -31.08 -15.14 -73.58
N ARG A 2 -30.75 -14.01 -72.97
CA ARG A 2 -29.37 -13.69 -72.49
C ARG A 2 -29.39 -13.75 -70.96
N SER A 3 -28.67 -14.72 -70.42
CA SER A 3 -28.48 -14.89 -68.97
C SER A 3 -27.31 -14.00 -68.51
N SER A 4 -27.59 -13.02 -67.66
CA SER A 4 -26.60 -12.21 -67.00
C SER A 4 -26.15 -12.88 -65.70
N LEU A 5 -24.87 -13.21 -65.60
CA LEU A 5 -24.21 -13.74 -64.43
C LEU A 5 -23.79 -12.55 -63.52
N ILE A 6 -24.39 -12.44 -62.34
CA ILE A 6 -24.01 -11.44 -61.33
C ILE A 6 -22.97 -12.07 -60.41
N LEU A 7 -21.74 -11.57 -60.47
CA LEU A 7 -20.65 -11.95 -59.54
C LEU A 7 -20.77 -11.12 -58.28
N PHE A 8 -21.03 -11.76 -57.13
CA PHE A 8 -20.92 -11.15 -55.82
C PHE A 8 -19.45 -11.21 -55.35
N PHE A 9 -18.81 -10.04 -55.18
CA PHE A 9 -17.55 -9.94 -54.50
C PHE A 9 -17.82 -9.85 -52.98
N LEU A 10 -17.49 -10.91 -52.24
CA LEU A 10 -17.40 -10.87 -50.78
C LEU A 10 -16.04 -10.18 -50.42
N SER A 11 -16.11 -8.96 -49.95
CA SER A 11 -14.95 -8.31 -49.31
C SER A 11 -14.80 -8.82 -47.87
N ALA A 12 -13.80 -9.68 -47.64
CA ALA A 12 -13.43 -10.11 -46.30
C ALA A 12 -12.70 -8.91 -45.61
N THR A 13 -13.38 -8.22 -44.72
CA THR A 13 -12.78 -7.27 -43.80
C THR A 13 -12.02 -8.05 -42.72
N SER A 14 -10.71 -8.11 -42.86
CA SER A 14 -9.83 -8.62 -41.83
C SER A 14 -9.81 -7.62 -40.64
N PHE A 15 -10.49 -7.98 -39.57
CA PHE A 15 -10.32 -7.28 -38.28
C PHE A 15 -8.92 -7.63 -37.76
N LEU A 16 -7.98 -6.72 -37.92
CA LEU A 16 -6.73 -6.74 -37.15
C LEU A 16 -7.10 -6.47 -35.69
N PHE A 17 -7.17 -7.51 -34.90
CA PHE A 17 -7.12 -7.36 -33.44
C PHE A 17 -5.74 -6.79 -33.12
N ALA A 18 -5.68 -5.52 -32.75
CA ALA A 18 -4.48 -4.96 -32.16
C ALA A 18 -4.13 -5.82 -30.94
N GLN A 19 -2.97 -6.46 -30.95
CA GLN A 19 -2.43 -7.09 -29.74
C GLN A 19 -2.36 -6.02 -28.66
N PRO A 20 -2.81 -6.29 -27.42
CA PRO A 20 -2.69 -5.33 -26.35
C PRO A 20 -1.21 -4.91 -26.26
N SER A 21 -0.95 -3.62 -26.31
CA SER A 21 0.40 -3.08 -26.22
C SER A 21 1.04 -3.61 -24.93
N ARG A 22 2.13 -4.37 -25.09
CA ARG A 22 2.83 -4.96 -23.95
C ARG A 22 3.31 -3.79 -23.06
N VAL A 23 2.89 -3.78 -21.81
CA VAL A 23 3.35 -2.76 -20.84
C VAL A 23 4.87 -2.87 -20.74
N PRO A 24 5.63 -1.76 -20.88
CA PRO A 24 7.08 -1.79 -20.80
C PRO A 24 7.58 -2.34 -19.48
N GLU A 25 8.63 -3.14 -19.52
CA GLU A 25 9.38 -3.53 -18.33
C GLU A 25 10.35 -2.41 -17.96
N ILE A 26 10.28 -1.92 -16.73
CA ILE A 26 11.18 -0.90 -16.22
C ILE A 26 12.52 -1.55 -15.85
N GLN A 27 13.61 -1.02 -16.41
CA GLN A 27 14.95 -1.44 -16.02
C GLN A 27 15.34 -0.78 -14.69
N TYR A 28 15.95 -1.53 -13.79
CA TYR A 28 16.32 -1.04 -12.47
C TYR A 28 17.44 -1.89 -11.84
N GLN A 29 18.04 -1.33 -10.82
CA GLN A 29 19.01 -2.00 -9.96
C GLN A 29 18.44 -2.12 -8.55
N SER A 30 18.63 -3.25 -7.89
CA SER A 30 18.42 -3.39 -6.45
C SER A 30 19.79 -3.27 -5.78
N VAL A 31 19.93 -2.30 -4.85
CA VAL A 31 21.19 -2.07 -4.12
C VAL A 31 21.40 -3.21 -3.12
N PRO A 32 22.47 -4.02 -3.28
CA PRO A 32 22.70 -5.14 -2.38
C PRO A 32 22.99 -4.66 -0.96
N ASP A 33 22.50 -5.39 0.03
CA ASP A 33 22.79 -5.17 1.46
C ASP A 33 22.71 -3.69 1.87
N PHE A 34 21.69 -2.99 1.39
CA PHE A 34 21.56 -1.55 1.63
C PHE A 34 21.50 -1.24 3.13
N LEU A 35 20.64 -1.91 3.90
CA LEU A 35 20.56 -1.70 5.34
C LEU A 35 21.68 -2.45 6.06
N LYS A 36 22.45 -1.73 6.88
CA LYS A 36 23.52 -2.26 7.72
C LYS A 36 23.01 -2.42 9.14
N LEU A 37 22.51 -3.62 9.44
CA LEU A 37 21.99 -3.95 10.77
C LEU A 37 23.14 -4.20 11.77
N PRO A 38 22.98 -3.81 13.05
CA PRO A 38 23.84 -4.27 14.12
C PRO A 38 23.82 -5.79 14.23
N PRO A 39 24.87 -6.42 14.79
CA PRO A 39 24.97 -7.89 14.88
C PRO A 39 23.80 -8.59 15.58
N ASP A 40 23.17 -7.92 16.54
CA ASP A 40 22.11 -8.48 17.37
C ASP A 40 20.71 -8.02 16.94
N LEU A 41 20.60 -7.31 15.79
CA LEU A 41 19.33 -6.82 15.27
C LEU A 41 18.95 -7.56 14.00
N TYR A 42 17.75 -8.12 13.99
CA TYR A 42 17.18 -8.82 12.84
C TYR A 42 15.83 -8.20 12.49
N LEU A 43 15.59 -8.02 11.19
CA LEU A 43 14.26 -7.66 10.71
C LEU A 43 13.39 -8.92 10.71
N GLY A 44 12.14 -8.79 11.17
CA GLY A 44 11.07 -9.71 10.83
C GLY A 44 10.31 -9.18 9.61
N GLU A 45 9.00 -9.42 9.56
CA GLU A 45 8.15 -8.84 8.52
C GLU A 45 8.30 -7.32 8.51
N VAL A 46 8.77 -6.77 7.39
CA VAL A 46 8.86 -5.33 7.20
C VAL A 46 7.52 -4.81 6.71
N ALA A 47 6.75 -4.26 7.63
CA ALA A 47 5.42 -3.76 7.34
C ALA A 47 5.42 -2.31 6.80
N GLY A 48 6.41 -1.52 7.18
CA GLY A 48 6.51 -0.12 6.75
C GLY A 48 7.93 0.30 6.39
N VAL A 49 8.06 1.17 5.38
CA VAL A 49 9.30 1.85 5.02
C VAL A 49 9.01 3.29 4.60
N ALA A 50 9.79 4.25 5.10
CA ALA A 50 9.67 5.67 4.75
C ALA A 50 11.04 6.33 4.63
N VAL A 51 11.08 7.48 3.96
CA VAL A 51 12.32 8.26 3.77
C VAL A 51 12.02 9.72 4.08
N ASN A 52 12.88 10.37 4.89
CA ASN A 52 12.73 11.78 5.22
C ASN A 52 13.53 12.72 4.29
N SER A 53 13.48 14.03 4.55
CA SER A 53 14.18 15.05 3.77
C SER A 53 15.71 14.91 3.80
N LYS A 54 16.27 14.27 4.83
CA LYS A 54 17.70 13.99 4.98
C LYS A 54 18.10 12.66 4.34
N ARG A 55 17.17 11.98 3.68
CA ARG A 55 17.37 10.65 3.09
C ARG A 55 17.57 9.54 4.13
N HIS A 56 17.25 9.79 5.40
CA HIS A 56 17.20 8.74 6.39
C HIS A 56 16.04 7.79 6.07
N VAL A 57 16.27 6.51 6.28
CA VAL A 57 15.29 5.45 6.02
C VAL A 57 14.74 4.95 7.34
N PHE A 58 13.42 4.94 7.44
CA PHE A 58 12.69 4.41 8.60
C PHE A 58 12.06 3.09 8.24
N VAL A 59 12.20 2.11 9.11
CA VAL A 59 11.69 0.76 8.91
C VAL A 59 10.82 0.37 10.09
N PHE A 60 9.57 0.03 9.83
CA PHE A 60 8.66 -0.48 10.85
C PHE A 60 8.50 -2.00 10.67
N SER A 61 9.14 -2.74 11.55
CA SER A 61 9.22 -4.19 11.52
C SER A 61 8.32 -4.81 12.59
N ARG A 62 7.70 -5.95 12.27
CA ARG A 62 6.96 -6.76 13.24
C ARG A 62 7.86 -7.59 14.16
N GLY A 63 9.17 -7.52 13.99
CA GLY A 63 10.14 -8.29 14.76
C GLY A 63 10.38 -9.66 14.18
N ASN A 64 9.48 -10.59 14.21
CA ASN A 64 9.82 -11.97 13.84
C ASN A 64 8.72 -12.82 13.18
N SER A 65 7.47 -12.47 13.15
CA SER A 65 6.46 -13.43 12.68
C SER A 65 5.24 -12.84 12.01
N THR A 66 4.68 -13.63 11.08
CA THR A 66 3.36 -13.45 10.49
C THR A 66 2.22 -13.80 11.44
N GLY A 67 2.53 -14.49 12.54
CA GLY A 67 1.53 -14.86 13.53
C GLY A 67 0.92 -13.63 14.19
N PRO A 68 -0.23 -13.78 14.84
CA PRO A 68 -0.82 -12.69 15.60
C PRO A 68 0.06 -12.41 16.82
N ALA A 69 1.11 -11.63 16.61
CA ALA A 69 1.93 -11.08 17.69
C ALA A 69 1.17 -9.96 18.43
N TYR A 70 -0.17 -9.98 18.33
CA TYR A 70 -1.01 -9.07 19.06
C TYR A 70 -0.68 -9.14 20.56
N GLY A 71 -0.29 -8.01 21.12
CA GLY A 71 0.12 -7.92 22.51
C GLY A 71 1.58 -8.28 22.77
N ALA A 72 2.35 -8.72 21.76
CA ALA A 72 3.78 -8.89 21.89
C ALA A 72 4.51 -7.62 21.42
N SER A 73 5.38 -7.07 22.26
CA SER A 73 6.15 -5.84 21.95
C SER A 73 7.35 -6.12 21.03
N ALA A 74 7.17 -6.98 20.03
CA ALA A 74 8.25 -7.32 19.08
C ALA A 74 8.38 -6.29 17.95
N ALA A 75 7.40 -5.41 17.76
CA ALA A 75 7.46 -4.39 16.72
C ALA A 75 8.54 -3.36 17.04
N GLN A 76 9.32 -2.99 16.04
CA GLN A 76 10.42 -2.03 16.14
C GLN A 76 10.34 -0.99 15.04
N LEU A 77 10.48 0.28 15.41
CA LEU A 77 10.64 1.40 14.48
C LEU A 77 12.13 1.81 14.47
N LEU A 78 12.79 1.51 13.37
CA LEU A 78 14.23 1.67 13.21
C LEU A 78 14.57 2.81 12.28
N GLU A 79 15.59 3.60 12.60
CA GLU A 79 16.11 4.68 11.76
C GLU A 79 17.51 4.34 11.26
N PHE A 80 17.73 4.54 9.95
CA PHE A 80 19.00 4.37 9.27
C PHE A 80 19.37 5.68 8.56
N ASP A 81 20.67 5.95 8.43
CA ASP A 81 21.14 7.09 7.63
C ASP A 81 20.96 6.85 6.11
N ALA A 82 21.36 7.87 5.32
CA ALA A 82 21.25 7.82 3.86
C ALA A 82 22.08 6.69 3.21
N ASP A 83 23.11 6.20 3.89
CA ASP A 83 23.98 5.09 3.47
C ASP A 83 23.50 3.74 4.01
N GLY A 84 22.36 3.72 4.72
CA GLY A 84 21.77 2.52 5.29
C GLY A 84 22.39 2.06 6.61
N ARG A 85 23.21 2.90 7.28
CA ARG A 85 23.76 2.55 8.60
C ARG A 85 22.72 2.78 9.68
N PHE A 86 22.58 1.83 10.58
CA PHE A 86 21.67 1.94 11.72
C PHE A 86 22.04 3.14 12.61
N LEU A 87 21.06 3.93 12.98
CA LEU A 87 21.21 5.07 13.86
C LEU A 87 20.58 4.82 15.24
N ARG A 88 19.32 4.41 15.27
CA ARG A 88 18.59 4.21 16.54
C ARG A 88 17.28 3.45 16.34
N GLU A 89 16.72 2.98 17.44
CA GLU A 89 15.33 2.55 17.56
C GLU A 89 14.50 3.69 18.18
N ILE A 90 13.31 3.93 17.64
CA ILE A 90 12.36 4.95 18.10
C ILE A 90 11.19 4.25 18.80
N GLY A 91 10.83 4.75 19.99
CA GLY A 91 9.71 4.19 20.75
C GLY A 91 9.97 2.76 21.24
N HIS A 92 11.22 2.47 21.65
CA HIS A 92 11.57 1.15 22.22
C HIS A 92 10.62 0.77 23.35
N ASN A 93 10.03 -0.44 23.25
CA ASN A 93 9.03 -0.96 24.19
C ASN A 93 7.77 -0.08 24.37
N LEU A 94 7.43 0.74 23.39
CA LEU A 94 6.22 1.54 23.48
C LEU A 94 4.98 0.63 23.62
N TYR A 95 4.13 0.91 24.61
CA TYR A 95 2.90 0.16 24.87
C TYR A 95 1.97 0.02 23.65
N ALA A 96 2.00 1.01 22.75
CA ALA A 96 1.22 1.01 21.53
C ALA A 96 1.66 -0.06 20.50
N TRP A 97 2.90 -0.60 20.63
CA TRP A 97 3.38 -1.64 19.71
C TRP A 97 2.62 -2.94 19.94
N SER A 98 1.95 -3.42 18.91
CA SER A 98 1.19 -4.66 18.93
C SER A 98 1.28 -5.41 17.61
N PHE A 99 0.99 -4.74 16.48
CA PHE A 99 1.11 -5.31 15.15
C PHE A 99 1.41 -4.21 14.14
N ALA A 100 2.70 -3.96 13.90
CA ALA A 100 3.18 -2.92 13.00
C ALA A 100 2.51 -3.00 11.62
N HIS A 101 2.05 -1.86 11.08
CA HIS A 101 1.41 -1.84 9.78
C HIS A 101 2.10 -0.90 8.79
N THR A 102 2.23 0.40 9.09
CA THR A 102 2.89 1.33 8.16
C THR A 102 3.69 2.40 8.90
N VAL A 103 4.68 2.99 8.25
CA VAL A 103 5.37 4.22 8.66
C VAL A 103 5.42 5.18 7.50
N LYS A 104 5.10 6.45 7.75
CA LYS A 104 5.17 7.55 6.78
C LYS A 104 5.92 8.73 7.39
N VAL A 105 6.44 9.62 6.55
CA VAL A 105 7.09 10.87 6.95
C VAL A 105 6.32 12.04 6.37
N ASP A 106 5.91 12.99 7.20
CA ASP A 106 5.26 14.21 6.73
C ASP A 106 6.28 15.26 6.22
N LYS A 107 5.80 16.34 5.64
CA LYS A 107 6.66 17.41 5.06
C LYS A 107 7.52 18.15 6.10
N GLU A 108 7.19 18.04 7.39
CA GLU A 108 7.95 18.55 8.51
C GLU A 108 8.92 17.51 9.10
N ASP A 109 9.14 16.37 8.45
CA ASP A 109 9.93 15.22 8.92
C ASP A 109 9.42 14.59 10.22
N ASN A 110 8.16 14.74 10.56
CA ASN A 110 7.58 13.93 11.62
C ASN A 110 7.27 12.53 11.12
N LEU A 111 7.42 11.53 11.98
CA LEU A 111 7.07 10.14 11.66
C LEU A 111 5.64 9.87 12.09
N TRP A 112 4.94 9.19 11.23
CA TRP A 112 3.60 8.71 11.52
C TRP A 112 3.58 7.20 11.33
N VAL A 113 3.12 6.50 12.34
CA VAL A 113 2.99 5.05 12.29
C VAL A 113 1.55 4.65 12.51
N THR A 114 1.13 3.61 11.83
CA THR A 114 -0.11 2.91 12.15
C THR A 114 0.24 1.55 12.73
N ASP A 115 -0.36 1.25 13.88
CA ASP A 115 -0.28 -0.08 14.48
C ASP A 115 -1.67 -0.72 14.44
N LYS A 116 -1.79 -1.72 13.59
CA LYS A 116 -3.07 -2.41 13.35
C LYS A 116 -3.56 -3.16 14.59
N GLY A 117 -2.62 -3.69 15.39
CA GLY A 117 -2.98 -4.51 16.56
C GLY A 117 -3.47 -3.68 17.72
N SER A 118 -3.02 -2.44 17.85
CA SER A 118 -3.45 -1.51 18.89
C SER A 118 -4.56 -0.55 18.44
N ASP A 119 -4.96 -0.58 17.17
CA ASP A 119 -5.92 0.37 16.60
C ASP A 119 -5.47 1.84 16.66
N MET A 120 -4.15 2.07 16.61
CA MET A 120 -3.57 3.38 16.90
C MET A 120 -2.83 3.97 15.70
N VAL A 121 -2.90 5.30 15.59
CA VAL A 121 -2.03 6.12 14.77
C VAL A 121 -1.20 7.00 15.68
N ILE A 122 0.12 6.99 15.54
CA ILE A 122 1.04 7.70 16.43
C ILE A 122 1.93 8.60 15.60
N LYS A 123 1.95 9.89 15.96
CA LYS A 123 2.89 10.87 15.41
C LYS A 123 4.07 11.03 16.36
N PHE A 124 5.27 10.89 15.84
CA PHE A 124 6.50 11.26 16.51
C PHE A 124 7.06 12.53 15.88
N ASN A 125 7.63 13.39 16.69
CA ASN A 125 8.41 14.51 16.18
C ASN A 125 9.80 14.03 15.67
N ARG A 126 10.60 14.95 15.12
CA ARG A 126 11.93 14.64 14.55
C ARG A 126 12.89 14.02 15.57
N GLU A 127 12.72 14.32 16.84
CA GLU A 127 13.52 13.78 17.95
C GLU A 127 13.09 12.36 18.33
N GLY A 128 11.97 11.87 17.80
CA GLY A 128 11.40 10.57 18.11
C GLY A 128 10.53 10.56 19.36
N ARG A 129 10.01 11.72 19.79
CA ARG A 129 9.06 11.82 20.90
C ARG A 129 7.63 11.78 20.38
N VAL A 130 6.76 11.07 21.06
CA VAL A 130 5.33 11.05 20.76
C VAL A 130 4.75 12.46 20.84
N ALA A 131 4.19 12.95 19.75
CA ALA A 131 3.61 14.29 19.64
C ALA A 131 2.07 14.26 19.55
N MET A 132 1.50 13.17 18.99
CA MET A 132 0.05 13.01 18.84
C MET A 132 -0.31 11.52 18.75
N VAL A 133 -1.49 11.16 19.24
CA VAL A 133 -2.00 9.79 19.19
C VAL A 133 -3.47 9.83 18.82
N PHE A 134 -3.88 8.94 17.91
CA PHE A 134 -5.28 8.62 17.62
C PHE A 134 -5.53 7.16 17.91
N GLY A 135 -6.76 6.86 18.32
CA GLY A 135 -7.15 5.51 18.67
C GLY A 135 -6.67 5.08 20.05
N ARG A 136 -7.01 3.88 20.40
CA ARG A 136 -6.71 3.30 21.70
C ARG A 136 -6.64 1.78 21.61
N LYS A 137 -5.60 1.21 22.20
CA LYS A 137 -5.52 -0.24 22.39
C LYS A 137 -6.62 -0.70 23.34
N GLN A 138 -7.36 -1.70 22.90
CA GLN A 138 -8.42 -2.29 23.73
C GLN A 138 -7.81 -3.31 24.70
N GLU A 139 -8.26 -3.28 25.95
CA GLU A 139 -7.78 -4.12 27.03
C GLU A 139 -8.91 -4.96 27.63
N ALA A 140 -8.54 -6.02 28.37
CA ALA A 140 -9.51 -6.88 29.05
C ALA A 140 -10.35 -6.14 30.10
N SER A 141 -9.85 -5.03 30.62
CA SER A 141 -10.56 -4.16 31.56
C SER A 141 -11.66 -3.32 30.92
N ASP A 142 -11.70 -3.21 29.60
CA ASP A 142 -12.75 -2.49 28.90
C ASP A 142 -14.02 -3.35 28.90
N GLU A 143 -15.11 -2.83 29.42
CA GLU A 143 -16.36 -3.57 29.53
C GLU A 143 -16.86 -4.07 28.17
N GLY A 144 -17.20 -5.33 28.08
CA GLY A 144 -17.67 -5.95 26.84
C GLY A 144 -16.58 -6.18 25.79
N THR A 145 -15.33 -5.86 26.09
CA THR A 145 -14.21 -6.04 25.17
C THR A 145 -13.63 -7.44 25.27
N ALA A 146 -13.42 -8.08 24.13
CA ALA A 146 -12.59 -9.26 24.00
C ALA A 146 -11.22 -8.82 23.46
N PRO A 147 -10.17 -8.71 24.30
CA PRO A 147 -8.84 -8.26 23.85
C PRO A 147 -8.34 -9.07 22.66
N LEU A 148 -7.67 -8.41 21.75
CA LEU A 148 -7.08 -9.03 20.56
C LEU A 148 -8.08 -9.68 19.60
N LYS A 149 -9.37 -9.49 19.82
CA LYS A 149 -10.44 -9.93 18.93
C LYS A 149 -11.20 -8.71 18.43
N HIS A 150 -11.29 -8.60 17.12
CA HIS A 150 -12.10 -7.57 16.50
C HIS A 150 -13.35 -8.19 15.90
N PRO A 151 -14.49 -7.51 15.99
CA PRO A 151 -15.69 -7.96 15.28
C PRO A 151 -15.39 -8.02 13.78
N LYS A 152 -16.04 -8.94 13.08
CA LYS A 152 -15.88 -9.04 11.62
C LYS A 152 -16.75 -8.00 10.92
N PRO A 153 -16.29 -7.41 9.81
CA PRO A 153 -17.12 -6.53 9.00
C PRO A 153 -18.33 -7.31 8.41
N PRO A 154 -19.42 -6.62 8.03
CA PRO A 154 -19.55 -5.16 8.10
C PRO A 154 -19.98 -4.69 9.50
N LEU A 155 -19.32 -3.64 9.96
CA LEU A 155 -19.72 -2.93 11.18
C LEU A 155 -19.95 -1.47 10.86
N PRO A 156 -20.98 -0.83 11.39
CA PRO A 156 -21.13 0.61 11.28
C PRO A 156 -19.91 1.30 11.91
N PRO A 157 -19.20 2.18 11.18
CA PRO A 157 -18.12 2.95 11.76
C PRO A 157 -18.67 3.95 12.77
N VAL A 158 -17.91 4.18 13.83
CA VAL A 158 -18.20 5.19 14.86
C VAL A 158 -17.07 6.21 14.83
N ASP A 159 -17.41 7.49 14.73
CA ASP A 159 -16.41 8.56 14.69
C ASP A 159 -15.56 8.56 15.97
N GLY A 160 -14.25 8.70 15.81
CA GLY A 160 -13.28 8.60 16.89
C GLY A 160 -12.87 7.18 17.29
N MET A 161 -13.54 6.14 16.79
CA MET A 161 -13.20 4.75 17.09
C MET A 161 -12.54 4.09 15.87
N PHE A 162 -11.25 3.82 15.94
CA PHE A 162 -10.51 3.08 14.92
C PHE A 162 -10.57 1.57 15.18
N ARG A 163 -10.52 0.78 14.10
CA ARG A 163 -10.48 -0.68 14.16
C ARG A 163 -9.59 -1.22 13.06
N GLN A 164 -8.36 -1.57 13.43
CA GLN A 164 -7.32 -2.08 12.53
C GLN A 164 -6.97 -1.10 11.40
N VAL A 165 -6.46 0.06 11.81
CA VAL A 165 -5.97 1.12 10.91
C VAL A 165 -4.86 0.60 9.98
N THR A 166 -4.79 1.16 8.78
CA THR A 166 -3.86 0.70 7.75
C THR A 166 -2.81 1.72 7.37
N ASP A 167 -3.18 2.97 7.07
CA ASP A 167 -2.23 3.93 6.54
C ASP A 167 -2.66 5.39 6.78
N VAL A 168 -1.76 6.36 6.52
CA VAL A 168 -2.01 7.79 6.67
C VAL A 168 -1.42 8.59 5.52
N ALA A 169 -2.04 9.75 5.23
CA ALA A 169 -1.53 10.75 4.28
C ALA A 169 -2.02 12.15 4.67
N TRP A 170 -1.46 13.21 4.06
CA TRP A 170 -1.76 14.59 4.44
C TRP A 170 -1.99 15.46 3.23
N ASP A 171 -2.86 16.48 3.38
CA ASP A 171 -3.01 17.56 2.42
C ASP A 171 -2.04 18.74 2.73
N ALA A 172 -2.03 19.73 1.85
CA ALA A 172 -1.19 20.91 2.00
C ALA A 172 -1.53 21.76 3.25
N ALA A 173 -2.78 21.69 3.73
CA ALA A 173 -3.23 22.38 4.94
C ALA A 173 -2.81 21.66 6.23
N GLY A 174 -2.28 20.44 6.13
CA GLY A 174 -1.86 19.61 7.25
C GLY A 174 -2.99 18.75 7.84
N ASN A 175 -4.14 18.65 7.17
CA ASN A 175 -5.15 17.69 7.57
C ASN A 175 -4.61 16.27 7.31
N THR A 176 -4.89 15.37 8.24
CA THR A 176 -4.49 13.96 8.15
C THR A 176 -5.66 13.12 7.68
N TYR A 177 -5.42 12.28 6.70
CA TYR A 177 -6.33 11.27 6.19
C TYR A 177 -5.86 9.91 6.69
N ILE A 178 -6.74 9.20 7.38
CA ILE A 178 -6.43 7.91 8.02
C ILE A 178 -7.28 6.84 7.33
N SER A 179 -6.62 5.84 6.76
CA SER A 179 -7.27 4.66 6.24
C SER A 179 -7.56 3.68 7.40
N ASP A 180 -8.83 3.50 7.74
CA ASP A 180 -9.31 2.64 8.82
C ASP A 180 -9.91 1.37 8.20
N GLY A 181 -9.02 0.49 7.73
CA GLY A 181 -9.27 -0.37 6.60
C GLY A 181 -9.84 -1.76 6.91
N TYR A 182 -9.32 -2.49 7.89
CA TYR A 182 -9.66 -3.93 8.01
C TYR A 182 -11.08 -4.19 8.52
N ILE A 183 -11.60 -3.33 9.39
CA ILE A 183 -12.91 -3.53 10.02
C ILE A 183 -13.89 -2.42 9.64
N ASN A 184 -13.48 -1.16 9.74
CA ASN A 184 -14.40 -0.03 9.52
C ASN A 184 -14.59 0.30 8.03
N SER A 185 -13.65 -0.12 7.16
CA SER A 185 -13.74 0.10 5.70
C SER A 185 -14.03 1.55 5.33
N ARG A 186 -13.29 2.50 5.94
CA ARG A 186 -13.51 3.94 5.74
C ARG A 186 -12.22 4.72 5.69
N ILE A 187 -12.32 5.99 5.31
CA ILE A 187 -11.30 7.02 5.46
C ILE A 187 -11.80 8.05 6.48
N ALA A 188 -10.97 8.36 7.47
CA ALA A 188 -11.22 9.42 8.44
C ALA A 188 -10.33 10.63 8.13
N LYS A 189 -10.86 11.85 8.29
CA LYS A 189 -10.14 13.11 8.11
C LYS A 189 -10.12 13.87 9.44
N VAL A 190 -8.93 14.25 9.88
CA VAL A 190 -8.73 15.10 11.06
C VAL A 190 -7.91 16.33 10.69
N ASP A 191 -8.07 17.43 11.42
CA ASP A 191 -7.29 18.63 11.20
C ASP A 191 -5.85 18.49 11.76
N LYS A 192 -5.01 19.47 11.52
CA LYS A 192 -3.62 19.52 12.02
C LYS A 192 -3.47 19.50 13.57
N ASN A 193 -4.55 19.81 14.28
CA ASN A 193 -4.61 19.79 15.73
C ASN A 193 -5.19 18.48 16.29
N GLY A 194 -5.59 17.57 15.40
CA GLY A 194 -6.20 16.29 15.77
C GLY A 194 -7.71 16.31 15.95
N ASN A 195 -8.40 17.42 15.61
CA ASN A 195 -9.84 17.46 15.69
C ASN A 195 -10.48 16.68 14.54
N TRP A 196 -11.47 15.88 14.85
CA TRP A 196 -12.23 15.12 13.87
C TRP A 196 -13.01 16.05 12.95
N LEU A 197 -12.84 15.92 11.66
CA LEU A 197 -13.55 16.70 10.65
C LEU A 197 -14.69 15.90 10.05
N LYS A 198 -14.40 14.70 9.55
CA LYS A 198 -15.37 13.81 8.91
C LYS A 198 -14.81 12.42 8.65
N SER A 199 -15.67 11.51 8.22
CA SER A 199 -15.27 10.25 7.60
C SER A 199 -16.19 9.93 6.42
N TRP A 200 -15.71 9.04 5.54
CA TRP A 200 -16.51 8.50 4.44
C TRP A 200 -16.09 7.07 4.11
N GLY A 201 -16.99 6.35 3.46
CA GLY A 201 -16.83 4.96 3.11
C GLY A 201 -17.48 4.02 4.10
N GLU A 202 -17.79 2.85 3.60
CA GLU A 202 -18.36 1.71 4.30
C GLU A 202 -17.95 0.41 3.59
N ALA A 203 -18.20 -0.73 4.18
CA ALA A 203 -17.90 -2.02 3.56
C ALA A 203 -18.77 -2.26 2.32
N GLY A 204 -18.15 -2.63 1.20
CA GLY A 204 -18.84 -2.93 -0.05
C GLY A 204 -17.94 -2.81 -1.27
N ASP A 205 -18.55 -2.88 -2.46
CA ASP A 205 -17.88 -2.87 -3.77
C ASP A 205 -18.32 -1.73 -4.69
N GLN A 206 -19.34 -0.95 -4.30
CA GLN A 206 -19.80 0.20 -5.09
C GLN A 206 -18.80 1.38 -4.99
N PRO A 207 -18.87 2.37 -5.90
CA PRO A 207 -18.09 3.60 -5.75
C PRO A 207 -18.30 4.25 -4.38
N GLY A 208 -17.21 4.53 -3.67
CA GLY A 208 -17.24 5.06 -2.30
C GLY A 208 -17.34 4.01 -1.21
N GLN A 209 -17.59 2.75 -1.55
CA GLN A 209 -17.50 1.61 -0.62
C GLN A 209 -16.13 0.93 -0.72
N PHE A 210 -15.69 0.23 0.30
CA PHE A 210 -14.37 -0.38 0.38
C PHE A 210 -14.41 -1.83 0.86
N SER A 211 -13.44 -2.60 0.38
CA SER A 211 -13.05 -3.89 0.92
C SER A 211 -11.56 -3.84 1.28
N THR A 212 -11.27 -3.58 2.54
CA THR A 212 -9.91 -3.41 3.05
C THR A 212 -9.16 -2.28 2.32
N PRO A 213 -9.53 -0.98 2.52
CA PRO A 213 -8.69 0.12 2.11
C PRO A 213 -7.36 0.02 2.86
N HIS A 214 -6.26 -0.27 2.12
CA HIS A 214 -5.01 -0.75 2.69
C HIS A 214 -3.90 0.28 2.69
N SER A 215 -3.87 1.15 1.70
CA SER A 215 -2.89 2.24 1.61
C SER A 215 -3.56 3.49 1.07
N ILE A 216 -3.04 4.66 1.43
CA ILE A 216 -3.58 5.97 1.06
C ILE A 216 -2.46 6.93 0.68
N ALA A 217 -2.67 7.72 -0.37
CA ALA A 217 -1.76 8.77 -0.79
C ALA A 217 -2.54 9.98 -1.33
N LEU A 218 -1.93 11.16 -1.27
CA LEU A 218 -2.49 12.37 -1.87
C LEU A 218 -1.57 12.91 -2.96
N ASP A 219 -2.18 13.46 -4.01
CA ASP A 219 -1.46 14.24 -5.01
C ASP A 219 -1.31 15.72 -4.59
N ALA A 220 -0.54 16.48 -5.36
CA ALA A 220 -0.33 17.91 -5.10
C ALA A 220 -1.60 18.76 -5.26
N ALA A 221 -2.63 18.26 -5.95
CA ALA A 221 -3.92 18.90 -6.10
C ALA A 221 -4.86 18.62 -4.91
N GLY A 222 -4.45 17.72 -3.97
CA GLY A 222 -5.24 17.32 -2.82
C GLY A 222 -6.24 16.21 -3.10
N ASN A 223 -6.14 15.52 -4.24
CA ASN A 223 -6.93 14.33 -4.48
C ASN A 223 -6.41 13.16 -3.64
N VAL A 224 -7.34 12.38 -3.10
CA VAL A 224 -7.09 11.27 -2.18
C VAL A 224 -7.19 9.96 -2.95
N TYR A 225 -6.09 9.23 -3.03
CA TYR A 225 -6.00 7.92 -3.66
C TYR A 225 -6.04 6.85 -2.58
N VAL A 226 -6.96 5.91 -2.71
CA VAL A 226 -7.18 4.83 -1.73
C VAL A 226 -7.01 3.48 -2.42
N ALA A 227 -6.06 2.71 -1.95
CA ALA A 227 -5.84 1.33 -2.38
C ALA A 227 -6.92 0.42 -1.79
N ASP A 228 -8.02 0.26 -2.50
CA ASP A 228 -9.16 -0.61 -2.14
C ASP A 228 -8.82 -2.06 -2.51
N ARG A 229 -7.92 -2.66 -1.69
CA ARG A 229 -7.19 -3.89 -2.00
C ARG A 229 -8.10 -5.08 -2.25
N GLY A 230 -9.11 -5.26 -1.40
CA GLY A 230 -10.04 -6.39 -1.52
C GLY A 230 -10.95 -6.29 -2.74
N ASN A 231 -11.16 -5.10 -3.29
CA ASN A 231 -11.89 -4.84 -4.52
C ASN A 231 -10.98 -4.70 -5.76
N ARG A 232 -9.66 -4.90 -5.60
CA ARG A 232 -8.67 -4.86 -6.69
C ARG A 232 -8.69 -3.56 -7.49
N ARG A 233 -8.85 -2.42 -6.80
CA ARG A 233 -8.91 -1.10 -7.44
C ARG A 233 -8.27 -0.02 -6.57
N ILE A 234 -7.91 1.11 -7.18
CA ILE A 234 -7.60 2.35 -6.47
C ILE A 234 -8.77 3.30 -6.71
N GLN A 235 -9.39 3.79 -5.67
CA GLN A 235 -10.43 4.81 -5.77
C GLN A 235 -9.83 6.19 -5.52
N VAL A 236 -10.27 7.19 -6.27
CA VAL A 236 -9.81 8.57 -6.18
C VAL A 236 -10.96 9.45 -5.75
N PHE A 237 -10.73 10.26 -4.73
CA PHE A 237 -11.68 11.22 -4.15
C PHE A 237 -11.08 12.62 -4.16
N ASP A 238 -11.92 13.64 -4.07
CA ASP A 238 -11.43 14.96 -3.67
C ASP A 238 -11.10 14.99 -2.16
N GLY A 239 -10.54 16.11 -1.70
CA GLY A 239 -10.17 16.27 -0.29
C GLY A 239 -11.35 16.26 0.69
N ASP A 240 -12.59 16.28 0.19
CA ASP A 240 -13.81 16.19 0.97
C ASP A 240 -14.53 14.83 0.87
N GLY A 241 -13.88 13.87 0.21
CA GLY A 241 -14.37 12.50 0.14
C GLY A 241 -15.42 12.27 -0.95
N LYS A 242 -15.59 13.19 -1.91
CA LYS A 242 -16.42 12.97 -3.09
C LYS A 242 -15.69 12.07 -4.06
N PHE A 243 -16.30 10.96 -4.43
CA PHE A 243 -15.76 10.04 -5.44
C PHE A 243 -15.58 10.76 -6.80
N LEU A 244 -14.40 10.60 -7.37
CA LEU A 244 -14.05 11.17 -8.68
C LEU A 244 -13.93 10.09 -9.75
N ARG A 245 -13.16 9.03 -9.50
CA ARG A 245 -12.92 7.92 -10.42
C ARG A 245 -12.30 6.72 -9.71
N GLN A 246 -12.19 5.62 -10.45
CA GLN A 246 -11.41 4.46 -10.02
C GLN A 246 -10.37 4.08 -11.07
N ILE A 247 -9.32 3.40 -10.63
CA ILE A 247 -8.22 2.89 -11.44
C ILE A 247 -8.12 1.39 -11.18
N THR A 248 -8.10 0.59 -12.26
CA THR A 248 -7.85 -0.84 -12.20
C THR A 248 -6.55 -1.15 -12.94
N ILE A 249 -5.70 -1.97 -12.35
CA ILE A 249 -4.40 -2.34 -12.94
C ILE A 249 -4.55 -3.72 -13.60
N ASP A 250 -4.66 -3.71 -14.95
CA ASP A 250 -4.84 -4.91 -15.75
C ASP A 250 -3.61 -5.18 -16.62
N VAL A 251 -2.53 -5.66 -15.99
CA VAL A 251 -1.31 -6.07 -16.68
C VAL A 251 -1.27 -7.59 -16.75
N PRO A 252 -1.14 -8.19 -17.95
CA PRO A 252 -1.07 -9.64 -18.09
C PRO A 252 0.00 -10.25 -17.20
N VAL A 253 -0.31 -11.43 -16.65
CA VAL A 253 0.61 -12.21 -15.82
C VAL A 253 1.24 -13.30 -16.67
N ASP A 254 2.54 -13.52 -16.52
CA ASP A 254 3.20 -14.68 -17.10
C ASP A 254 2.52 -15.95 -16.56
N PRO A 255 2.03 -16.86 -17.44
CA PRO A 255 1.44 -18.12 -17.02
C PRO A 255 2.36 -18.96 -16.12
N ASN A 256 3.68 -18.75 -16.21
CA ASN A 256 4.68 -19.42 -15.41
C ASN A 256 5.03 -18.69 -14.10
N ALA A 257 4.45 -17.51 -13.85
CA ALA A 257 4.67 -16.77 -12.61
C ALA A 257 4.36 -17.66 -11.38
N ARG A 258 5.21 -17.56 -10.37
CA ARG A 258 5.09 -18.35 -9.14
C ARG A 258 5.01 -17.41 -7.93
N PRO A 259 4.25 -17.77 -6.90
CA PRO A 259 4.28 -17.01 -5.65
C PRO A 259 5.61 -17.21 -4.92
N ALA A 260 5.96 -16.27 -4.05
CA ALA A 260 7.17 -16.35 -3.23
C ALA A 260 7.13 -17.56 -2.26
N ILE A 261 5.95 -17.91 -1.77
CA ILE A 261 5.71 -19.02 -0.85
C ILE A 261 4.44 -19.78 -1.29
N GLY A 262 4.52 -21.12 -1.21
CA GLY A 262 3.37 -22.00 -1.42
C GLY A 262 2.92 -22.13 -2.87
N ASN A 263 1.69 -22.55 -3.04
CA ASN A 263 1.06 -22.71 -4.35
C ASN A 263 0.58 -21.38 -4.91
N LYS A 264 0.38 -21.32 -6.23
CA LYS A 264 -0.30 -20.18 -6.84
C LYS A 264 -1.62 -19.95 -6.13
N PRO A 265 -1.97 -18.69 -5.83
CA PRO A 265 -3.30 -18.37 -5.33
C PRO A 265 -4.35 -18.92 -6.30
N ASN A 266 -5.42 -19.49 -5.78
CA ASN A 266 -6.54 -19.86 -6.63
C ASN A 266 -7.23 -18.57 -7.08
N LEU A 267 -6.86 -18.12 -8.27
CA LEU A 267 -7.39 -16.92 -8.91
C LEU A 267 -8.38 -17.28 -10.02
N SER A 268 -8.86 -18.53 -10.06
CA SER A 268 -9.90 -18.89 -11.02
C SER A 268 -11.03 -17.88 -10.87
N ALA A 269 -11.02 -16.91 -11.79
CA ALA A 269 -12.17 -16.12 -12.03
C ALA A 269 -13.29 -17.09 -12.30
N SER A 270 -14.25 -17.18 -11.42
CA SER A 270 -15.56 -17.60 -11.84
C SER A 270 -15.92 -16.66 -12.98
N ASP A 271 -16.44 -17.16 -14.08
CA ASP A 271 -16.88 -16.39 -15.26
C ASP A 271 -18.06 -15.43 -14.93
N GLY A 272 -17.96 -14.74 -13.82
CA GLY A 272 -18.93 -13.78 -13.28
C GLY A 272 -18.24 -12.61 -12.57
N PRO A 273 -18.98 -11.58 -12.17
CA PRO A 273 -18.43 -10.51 -11.37
C PRO A 273 -17.78 -11.12 -10.12
N VAL A 274 -16.51 -10.83 -9.91
CA VAL A 274 -15.73 -11.42 -8.82
C VAL A 274 -16.35 -10.98 -7.50
N THR A 275 -17.17 -11.85 -6.94
CA THR A 275 -17.76 -11.64 -5.62
C THR A 275 -16.80 -12.22 -4.60
N GLY A 276 -16.14 -11.36 -3.84
CA GLY A 276 -15.26 -11.78 -2.77
C GLY A 276 -13.95 -10.99 -2.69
N ASN A 277 -13.16 -11.29 -1.68
CA ASN A 277 -11.91 -10.60 -1.41
C ASN A 277 -10.83 -10.97 -2.45
N GLN A 278 -10.41 -9.99 -3.26
CA GLN A 278 -9.42 -10.13 -4.33
C GLN A 278 -7.99 -9.75 -3.90
N THR A 279 -7.69 -9.72 -2.63
CA THR A 279 -6.41 -9.26 -2.07
C THR A 279 -5.18 -9.87 -2.75
N MET A 280 -5.25 -11.10 -3.22
CA MET A 280 -4.15 -11.79 -3.90
C MET A 280 -4.28 -11.80 -5.43
N ALA A 281 -5.25 -11.11 -5.99
CA ALA A 281 -5.37 -11.01 -7.44
C ALA A 281 -4.27 -10.12 -8.03
N PRO A 282 -3.77 -10.43 -9.24
CA PRO A 282 -2.81 -9.57 -9.91
C PRO A 282 -3.35 -8.14 -10.08
N GLY A 283 -2.53 -7.14 -9.73
CA GLY A 283 -2.93 -5.74 -9.75
C GLY A 283 -3.80 -5.30 -8.56
N ALA A 284 -4.06 -6.17 -7.57
CA ALA A 284 -4.66 -5.74 -6.31
C ALA A 284 -3.69 -4.83 -5.55
N PRO A 285 -4.04 -3.56 -5.25
CA PRO A 285 -3.09 -2.61 -4.69
C PRO A 285 -2.82 -2.89 -3.22
N TRP A 286 -1.61 -3.34 -2.89
CA TRP A 286 -1.17 -3.52 -1.50
C TRP A 286 -0.61 -2.22 -0.92
N ALA A 287 0.30 -1.59 -1.64
CA ALA A 287 0.84 -0.28 -1.32
C ALA A 287 0.67 0.68 -2.49
N ILE A 288 0.48 1.94 -2.19
CA ILE A 288 0.56 3.04 -3.17
C ILE A 288 1.46 4.14 -2.64
N CYS A 289 2.25 4.72 -3.52
CA CYS A 289 3.09 5.87 -3.23
C CYS A 289 3.04 6.85 -4.40
N ILE A 290 2.82 8.13 -4.13
CA ILE A 290 2.86 9.20 -5.13
C ILE A 290 4.13 10.01 -4.92
N THR A 291 4.91 10.18 -5.99
CA THR A 291 6.17 10.95 -5.94
C THR A 291 5.92 12.43 -5.63
N PRO A 292 6.92 13.13 -5.05
CA PRO A 292 6.83 14.56 -4.86
C PRO A 292 6.60 15.34 -6.16
N PRO A 293 5.93 16.53 -6.11
CA PRO A 293 5.80 17.39 -7.28
C PRO A 293 7.17 17.89 -7.79
N PRO A 294 7.29 18.43 -9.03
CA PRO A 294 6.17 18.80 -9.92
C PRO A 294 5.62 17.67 -10.80
N ASN A 295 6.43 16.68 -11.15
CA ASN A 295 6.06 15.61 -12.07
C ASN A 295 5.71 14.34 -11.30
N GLN A 296 4.47 14.27 -10.84
CA GLN A 296 4.04 13.16 -9.99
C GLN A 296 3.69 11.92 -10.80
N VAL A 297 4.21 10.79 -10.35
CA VAL A 297 3.77 9.45 -10.77
C VAL A 297 3.35 8.67 -9.54
N MET A 298 2.55 7.63 -9.74
CA MET A 298 2.14 6.72 -8.69
C MET A 298 2.81 5.36 -8.88
N TYR A 299 3.32 4.80 -7.78
CA TYR A 299 3.72 3.40 -7.69
C TYR A 299 2.66 2.61 -6.94
N SER A 300 2.38 1.39 -7.41
CA SER A 300 1.51 0.44 -6.72
C SER A 300 2.12 -0.95 -6.76
N SER A 301 1.98 -1.72 -5.70
CA SER A 301 2.44 -3.11 -5.64
C SER A 301 1.28 -4.09 -5.57
N ASP A 302 1.49 -5.33 -6.02
CA ASP A 302 0.61 -6.45 -5.72
C ASP A 302 1.31 -7.53 -4.87
N GLY A 303 0.51 -8.35 -4.20
CA GLY A 303 1.04 -9.48 -3.43
C GLY A 303 1.38 -10.69 -4.32
N TYR A 304 0.73 -10.80 -5.46
CA TYR A 304 0.95 -11.78 -6.50
C TYR A 304 0.65 -11.13 -7.86
N PRO A 305 1.50 -11.30 -8.86
CA PRO A 305 2.73 -12.08 -8.90
C PRO A 305 3.98 -11.36 -8.34
N GLY A 306 3.82 -10.37 -7.46
CA GLY A 306 4.92 -9.69 -6.80
C GLY A 306 5.55 -8.59 -7.65
N ARG A 307 4.70 -7.73 -8.24
CA ARG A 307 5.12 -6.67 -9.15
C ARG A 307 4.91 -5.30 -8.53
N ILE A 308 5.66 -4.35 -9.06
CA ILE A 308 5.44 -2.91 -8.86
C ILE A 308 5.06 -2.32 -10.20
N TYR A 309 4.02 -1.51 -10.18
CA TYR A 309 3.50 -0.78 -11.34
C TYR A 309 3.81 0.70 -11.19
N LYS A 310 4.30 1.33 -12.24
CA LYS A 310 4.43 2.79 -12.36
C LYS A 310 3.26 3.30 -13.19
N LEU A 311 2.52 4.26 -12.66
CA LEU A 311 1.32 4.80 -13.28
C LEU A 311 1.36 6.32 -13.33
N THR A 312 0.67 6.89 -14.32
CA THR A 312 0.24 8.29 -14.23
C THR A 312 -0.86 8.44 -13.19
N LEU A 313 -1.14 9.65 -12.74
CA LEU A 313 -2.20 9.90 -11.74
C LEU A 313 -3.61 9.66 -12.27
N ASP A 314 -3.82 9.65 -13.58
CA ASP A 314 -5.09 9.26 -14.22
C ASP A 314 -5.24 7.74 -14.40
N GLY A 315 -4.20 6.96 -14.09
CA GLY A 315 -4.26 5.49 -14.02
C GLY A 315 -3.66 4.74 -15.22
N LYS A 316 -3.03 5.44 -16.16
CA LYS A 316 -2.31 4.77 -17.26
C LYS A 316 -1.06 4.10 -16.70
N VAL A 317 -0.90 2.80 -16.94
CA VAL A 317 0.31 2.06 -16.59
C VAL A 317 1.45 2.44 -17.54
N LEU A 318 2.51 3.02 -16.99
CA LEU A 318 3.71 3.44 -17.71
C LEU A 318 4.74 2.33 -17.81
N GLY A 319 4.75 1.43 -16.83
CA GLY A 319 5.68 0.31 -16.81
C GLY A 319 5.46 -0.59 -15.60
N VAL A 320 6.13 -1.73 -15.63
CA VAL A 320 6.08 -2.75 -14.59
C VAL A 320 7.49 -3.25 -14.27
N LEU A 321 7.72 -3.63 -13.02
CA LEU A 321 9.00 -4.23 -12.59
C LEU A 321 8.76 -5.28 -11.52
N GLY A 322 9.70 -6.23 -11.44
CA GLY A 322 9.73 -7.25 -10.40
C GLY A 322 8.86 -8.49 -10.66
N GLU A 323 9.11 -9.47 -9.85
CA GLU A 323 8.41 -10.75 -9.80
C GLU A 323 8.47 -11.34 -8.38
N SER A 324 7.67 -12.36 -8.11
CA SER A 324 7.74 -13.07 -6.81
C SER A 324 9.03 -13.86 -6.66
N GLY A 325 9.65 -13.78 -5.47
CA GLY A 325 10.82 -14.57 -5.14
C GLY A 325 11.62 -14.01 -3.97
N LYS A 326 12.83 -14.56 -3.76
CA LYS A 326 13.72 -14.23 -2.66
C LYS A 326 15.03 -13.56 -3.07
N GLN A 327 15.34 -13.57 -4.37
CA GLN A 327 16.56 -12.94 -4.90
C GLN A 327 16.41 -11.41 -4.94
N LEU A 328 17.50 -10.70 -5.21
CA LEU A 328 17.41 -9.28 -5.56
C LEU A 328 16.51 -9.11 -6.79
N LYS A 329 15.74 -8.03 -6.83
CA LYS A 329 14.74 -7.74 -7.87
C LYS A 329 13.50 -8.66 -7.85
N GLN A 330 13.45 -9.63 -6.94
CA GLN A 330 12.26 -10.43 -6.66
C GLN A 330 11.66 -10.00 -5.32
N PHE A 331 10.36 -10.18 -5.15
CA PHE A 331 9.65 -9.66 -3.98
C PHE A 331 8.76 -10.71 -3.31
N GLY A 332 8.72 -10.64 -1.99
CA GLY A 332 7.85 -11.45 -1.15
C GLY A 332 6.83 -10.60 -0.40
N TRP A 333 5.70 -10.27 -1.02
CA TRP A 333 4.63 -9.44 -0.49
C TRP A 333 5.13 -8.04 -0.10
N ILE A 334 5.27 -7.18 -1.09
CA ILE A 334 5.55 -5.76 -0.86
C ILE A 334 4.38 -5.15 -0.11
N HIS A 335 4.64 -4.71 1.11
CA HIS A 335 3.61 -4.16 1.98
C HIS A 335 3.62 -2.62 2.02
N GLU A 336 4.78 -2.01 1.82
CA GLU A 336 4.95 -0.56 1.77
C GLU A 336 5.95 -0.17 0.69
N ILE A 337 5.72 0.99 0.07
CA ILE A 337 6.62 1.64 -0.88
C ILE A 337 6.86 3.08 -0.43
N ALA A 338 8.12 3.47 -0.30
CA ALA A 338 8.51 4.88 -0.21
C ALA A 338 9.11 5.31 -1.55
N CYS A 339 8.64 6.42 -2.11
CA CYS A 339 9.05 6.94 -3.42
C CYS A 339 9.52 8.40 -3.32
N PRO A 340 10.70 8.65 -2.71
CA PRO A 340 11.23 10.00 -2.56
C PRO A 340 11.55 10.69 -3.88
N SER A 341 11.64 9.94 -4.98
CA SER A 341 11.74 10.46 -6.33
C SER A 341 11.19 9.45 -7.34
N GLU A 342 11.03 9.87 -8.60
CA GLU A 342 10.57 9.00 -9.68
C GLU A 342 11.52 7.82 -9.93
N ASN A 343 12.82 7.99 -9.72
CA ASN A 343 13.84 7.00 -10.07
C ASN A 343 14.46 6.30 -8.85
N GLU A 344 13.95 6.54 -7.66
CA GLU A 344 14.43 5.88 -6.44
C GLU A 344 13.25 5.52 -5.55
N ILE A 345 13.10 4.22 -5.29
CA ILE A 345 12.05 3.71 -4.40
C ILE A 345 12.63 2.72 -3.39
N TYR A 346 11.98 2.63 -2.26
CA TYR A 346 12.27 1.66 -1.20
C TYR A 346 11.06 0.80 -0.98
N VAL A 347 11.24 -0.49 -0.85
CA VAL A 347 10.16 -1.46 -0.67
C VAL A 347 10.37 -2.30 0.56
N GLY A 348 9.36 -2.35 1.41
CA GLY A 348 9.31 -3.21 2.59
C GLY A 348 8.58 -4.52 2.27
N GLU A 349 9.22 -5.65 2.59
CA GLU A 349 8.71 -6.97 2.25
C GLU A 349 8.35 -7.77 3.50
N LEU A 350 7.15 -8.34 3.53
CA LEU A 350 6.72 -9.18 4.65
C LEU A 350 7.43 -10.53 4.64
N LEU A 351 7.46 -11.24 3.49
CA LEU A 351 7.91 -12.63 3.45
C LEU A 351 9.43 -12.79 3.40
N ASN A 352 10.13 -11.78 2.91
CA ASN A 352 11.59 -11.81 2.78
C ASN A 352 12.31 -11.07 3.92
N TRP A 353 11.57 -10.46 4.84
CA TRP A 353 12.09 -9.77 6.04
C TRP A 353 13.19 -8.77 5.73
N ARG A 354 12.95 -7.93 4.73
CA ARG A 354 13.96 -6.98 4.26
C ARG A 354 13.36 -5.71 3.67
N VAL A 355 14.22 -4.74 3.47
CA VAL A 355 13.99 -3.58 2.60
C VAL A 355 14.89 -3.70 1.38
N GLN A 356 14.36 -3.49 0.18
CA GLN A 356 15.16 -3.26 -1.00
C GLN A 356 15.12 -1.77 -1.40
N LYS A 357 16.29 -1.20 -1.66
CA LYS A 357 16.44 0.10 -2.32
C LYS A 357 16.58 -0.16 -3.82
N LEU A 358 15.69 0.42 -4.61
CA LEU A 358 15.64 0.25 -6.06
C LEU A 358 15.99 1.57 -6.75
N ILE A 359 16.91 1.52 -7.69
CA ILE A 359 17.27 2.64 -8.57
C ILE A 359 16.73 2.31 -9.95
N LEU A 360 15.77 3.08 -10.42
CA LEU A 360 15.11 2.88 -11.70
C LEU A 360 15.83 3.69 -12.78
N GLU A 361 15.96 3.10 -13.97
CA GLU A 361 16.47 3.83 -15.12
C GLU A 361 15.43 4.84 -15.60
N PRO A 362 15.84 6.05 -16.01
CA PRO A 362 14.93 7.03 -16.57
C PRO A 362 14.15 6.45 -17.75
N SER A 363 12.86 6.68 -17.80
CA SER A 363 12.07 6.34 -18.98
C SER A 363 12.49 7.24 -20.13
N HIS A 364 12.95 6.66 -21.23
CA HIS A 364 13.32 7.37 -22.46
C HIS A 364 12.09 7.87 -23.20
#